data_91074f5f6bc8475dde58103730474e57
#
_entry.id   91074f5f6bc8475dde58103730474e57
#
_cell.length_a   1.000
_cell.length_b   1.000
_cell.length_c   1.000
_cell.angle_alpha   90.00
_cell.angle_beta   90.00
_cell.angle_gamma   90.00
#
_symmetry.space_group_name_H-M   'P 1'
#
loop_
_entity.id
_entity.type
_entity.pdbx_description
1 polymer ?
#
loop_
_entity_poly.entity_id
_entity_poly.type
_entity_poly.pdbx_seq_one_letter_code
_entity_poly.pdbx_strand_id
1 'polypeptide(L)'
;MNGVPLCQDIWIAPFTAFGYGYFDEIPAAYVLKYLDFETAMYFVNKNLWTWIDGTQSIYECVNNRLKHPARLNVKIEKVTRENGKVQVYIDGKMEEYDAIIVTSPLQYLPDYFDATAKEKELFSKIDYERYDVTAITIKKGSYYPEMSSYIFDNMQPERLGHMMVFYLRWKNEPNQVISTYILRNHKGKELIDYETGKKMAWEDLKTCGVDIDKCVYERKWYYFPHVFEKDYAAGWYDKVEAMQGNLNTYYAGEIMSFGDMEETVQYSKDLVARYF
;
A
#
# COMPACT_ATOMS: atom_id res chain seq x y z
N MET A 1 -5.88 -24.44 -1.02
CA MET A 1 -6.40 -24.05 -2.37
C MET A 1 -7.92 -24.13 -2.31
N ASN A 2 -8.59 -23.03 -2.60
CA ASN A 2 -10.06 -22.93 -2.47
C ASN A 2 -10.84 -23.54 -3.65
N GLY A 3 -10.28 -24.51 -4.38
CA GLY A 3 -10.95 -25.24 -5.47
C GLY A 3 -11.21 -24.47 -6.77
N VAL A 4 -10.57 -23.30 -6.95
CA VAL A 4 -10.76 -22.44 -8.13
C VAL A 4 -9.40 -22.04 -8.75
N PRO A 5 -8.60 -23.00 -9.26
CA PRO A 5 -7.26 -22.72 -9.80
C PRO A 5 -7.27 -21.67 -10.92
N LEU A 6 -8.31 -21.72 -11.79
CA LEU A 6 -8.43 -20.78 -12.90
C LEU A 6 -8.56 -19.31 -12.46
N CYS A 7 -9.21 -19.06 -11.32
CA CYS A 7 -9.28 -17.71 -10.77
C CYS A 7 -7.90 -17.21 -10.32
N GLN A 8 -7.06 -18.10 -9.80
CA GLN A 8 -5.69 -17.76 -9.42
C GLN A 8 -4.88 -17.31 -10.63
N ASP A 9 -4.96 -18.02 -11.74
CA ASP A 9 -4.22 -17.70 -12.97
C ASP A 9 -4.64 -16.35 -13.57
N ILE A 10 -5.90 -15.98 -13.41
CA ILE A 10 -6.42 -14.68 -13.89
C ILE A 10 -6.09 -13.56 -12.90
N TRP A 11 -6.27 -13.79 -11.60
CA TRP A 11 -6.18 -12.76 -10.58
C TRP A 11 -4.74 -12.46 -10.13
N ILE A 12 -3.77 -13.30 -10.48
CA ILE A 12 -2.38 -13.06 -10.11
C ILE A 12 -1.86 -11.72 -10.65
N ALA A 13 -2.22 -11.34 -11.87
CA ALA A 13 -1.78 -10.09 -12.46
C ALA A 13 -2.34 -8.85 -11.72
N PRO A 14 -3.66 -8.68 -11.52
CA PRO A 14 -4.18 -7.52 -10.80
C PRO A 14 -3.92 -7.56 -9.29
N PHE A 15 -3.45 -8.64 -8.72
CA PHE A 15 -3.15 -8.76 -7.29
C PHE A 15 -1.64 -8.72 -7.01
N THR A 16 -0.91 -9.77 -7.39
CA THR A 16 0.52 -9.89 -7.08
C THR A 16 1.35 -8.80 -7.76
N ALA A 17 1.09 -8.51 -9.05
CA ALA A 17 1.83 -7.47 -9.75
C ALA A 17 1.54 -6.04 -9.23
N PHE A 18 0.45 -5.85 -8.50
CA PHE A 18 0.14 -4.60 -7.81
C PHE A 18 0.72 -4.52 -6.39
N GLY A 19 1.49 -5.53 -5.97
CA GLY A 19 2.23 -5.49 -4.71
C GLY A 19 1.50 -6.05 -3.50
N TYR A 20 0.41 -6.79 -3.70
CA TYR A 20 -0.40 -7.35 -2.62
C TYR A 20 0.07 -8.74 -2.14
N GLY A 21 1.30 -9.14 -2.50
CA GLY A 21 1.88 -10.43 -2.09
C GLY A 21 1.47 -11.61 -2.96
N TYR A 22 1.83 -12.81 -2.51
CA TYR A 22 1.58 -14.05 -3.23
C TYR A 22 0.39 -14.81 -2.66
N PHE A 23 -0.33 -15.56 -3.50
CA PHE A 23 -1.53 -16.30 -3.10
C PHE A 23 -1.28 -17.47 -2.12
N ASP A 24 -0.04 -17.85 -1.91
CA ASP A 24 0.33 -18.88 -0.93
C ASP A 24 0.61 -18.33 0.48
N GLU A 25 0.54 -16.99 0.65
CA GLU A 25 0.77 -16.33 1.93
C GLU A 25 -0.39 -15.43 2.39
N ILE A 26 -1.08 -14.79 1.44
CA ILE A 26 -2.12 -13.80 1.74
C ILE A 26 -3.48 -14.47 1.92
N PRO A 27 -4.21 -14.19 3.02
CA PRO A 27 -5.58 -14.66 3.21
C PRO A 27 -6.50 -14.33 2.04
N ALA A 28 -7.28 -15.30 1.58
CA ALA A 28 -8.20 -15.13 0.44
C ALA A 28 -9.20 -13.97 0.63
N ALA A 29 -9.52 -13.60 1.87
CA ALA A 29 -10.38 -12.47 2.18
C ALA A 29 -9.86 -11.15 1.61
N TYR A 30 -8.54 -10.92 1.63
CA TYR A 30 -7.95 -9.71 1.03
C TYR A 30 -8.10 -9.71 -0.49
N VAL A 31 -7.89 -10.87 -1.12
CA VAL A 31 -8.06 -11.01 -2.57
C VAL A 31 -9.50 -10.72 -2.98
N LEU A 32 -10.47 -11.29 -2.27
CA LEU A 32 -11.90 -11.12 -2.55
C LEU A 32 -12.41 -9.71 -2.24
N LYS A 33 -11.78 -9.02 -1.30
CA LYS A 33 -12.11 -7.62 -1.01
C LYS A 33 -11.66 -6.67 -2.12
N TYR A 34 -10.48 -6.91 -2.69
CA TYR A 34 -9.94 -6.10 -3.77
C TYR A 34 -10.55 -6.40 -5.13
N LEU A 35 -10.72 -7.69 -5.44
CA LEU A 35 -11.17 -8.16 -6.75
C LEU A 35 -12.65 -8.58 -6.68
N ASP A 36 -13.51 -7.61 -6.48
CA ASP A 36 -14.93 -7.81 -6.68
C ASP A 36 -15.27 -7.94 -8.18
N PHE A 37 -16.53 -8.24 -8.48
CA PHE A 37 -16.96 -8.45 -9.86
C PHE A 37 -16.75 -7.21 -10.74
N GLU A 38 -17.03 -6.02 -10.23
CA GLU A 38 -16.89 -4.77 -11.01
C GLU A 38 -15.43 -4.47 -11.31
N THR A 39 -14.57 -4.55 -10.30
CA THR A 39 -13.12 -4.36 -10.44
C THR A 39 -12.54 -5.35 -11.44
N ALA A 40 -12.90 -6.63 -11.35
CA ALA A 40 -12.47 -7.64 -12.31
C ALA A 40 -12.92 -7.28 -13.74
N MET A 41 -14.15 -6.80 -13.93
CA MET A 41 -14.66 -6.39 -15.23
C MET A 41 -13.97 -5.14 -15.78
N TYR A 42 -13.54 -4.19 -14.94
CA TYR A 42 -12.73 -3.05 -15.38
C TYR A 42 -11.38 -3.49 -15.94
N PHE A 43 -10.71 -4.46 -15.31
CA PHE A 43 -9.47 -5.05 -15.85
C PHE A 43 -9.72 -5.76 -17.19
N VAL A 44 -10.75 -6.60 -17.29
CA VAL A 44 -11.09 -7.33 -18.52
C VAL A 44 -11.42 -6.39 -19.67
N ASN A 45 -12.22 -5.35 -19.40
CA ASN A 45 -12.66 -4.39 -20.41
C ASN A 45 -11.62 -3.28 -20.66
N LYS A 46 -10.47 -3.30 -19.99
CA LYS A 46 -9.45 -2.25 -20.06
C LYS A 46 -10.00 -0.85 -19.78
N ASN A 47 -11.00 -0.74 -18.92
CA ASN A 47 -11.63 0.51 -18.52
C ASN A 47 -10.95 1.08 -17.27
N LEU A 48 -9.64 1.33 -17.39
CA LEU A 48 -8.82 1.86 -16.33
C LEU A 48 -8.50 3.33 -16.60
N TRP A 49 -8.54 4.13 -15.56
CA TRP A 49 -8.31 5.57 -15.60
C TRP A 49 -7.10 5.94 -14.74
N THR A 50 -6.42 7.00 -15.12
CA THR A 50 -5.38 7.61 -14.29
C THR A 50 -5.57 9.12 -14.27
N TRP A 51 -5.08 9.75 -13.20
CA TRP A 51 -5.15 11.19 -13.04
C TRP A 51 -4.02 11.85 -13.85
N ILE A 52 -4.35 12.83 -14.68
CA ILE A 52 -3.37 13.52 -15.55
C ILE A 52 -2.27 14.18 -14.69
N ASP A 53 -2.67 14.85 -13.61
CA ASP A 53 -1.76 15.55 -12.69
C ASP A 53 -1.22 14.63 -11.56
N GLY A 54 -1.44 13.32 -11.68
CA GLY A 54 -1.07 12.34 -10.65
C GLY A 54 -2.03 12.30 -9.46
N THR A 55 -1.98 11.21 -8.70
CA THR A 55 -2.88 10.97 -7.57
C THR A 55 -2.75 12.00 -6.44
N GLN A 56 -1.56 12.56 -6.23
CA GLN A 56 -1.33 13.56 -5.19
C GLN A 56 -2.20 14.80 -5.37
N SER A 57 -2.50 15.20 -6.62
CA SER A 57 -3.31 16.38 -6.93
C SER A 57 -4.72 16.32 -6.33
N ILE A 58 -5.29 15.11 -6.15
CA ILE A 58 -6.59 14.89 -5.51
C ILE A 58 -6.52 15.33 -4.05
N TYR A 59 -5.51 14.84 -3.33
CA TYR A 59 -5.34 15.15 -1.90
C TYR A 59 -5.02 16.62 -1.65
N GLU A 60 -4.24 17.25 -2.53
CA GLU A 60 -4.01 18.69 -2.49
C GLU A 60 -5.31 19.47 -2.70
N CYS A 61 -6.13 19.04 -3.66
CA CYS A 61 -7.42 19.65 -3.93
C CYS A 61 -8.39 19.53 -2.74
N VAL A 62 -8.41 18.34 -2.09
CA VAL A 62 -9.22 18.12 -0.88
C VAL A 62 -8.70 18.98 0.25
N ASN A 63 -7.39 18.94 0.53
CA ASN A 63 -6.79 19.71 1.62
C ASN A 63 -7.05 21.21 1.52
N ASN A 64 -6.98 21.78 0.30
CA ASN A 64 -7.26 23.18 0.05
C ASN A 64 -8.73 23.59 0.27
N ARG A 65 -9.65 22.62 0.33
CA ARG A 65 -11.07 22.86 0.60
C ARG A 65 -11.46 22.63 2.07
N LEU A 66 -10.56 22.07 2.87
CA LEU A 66 -10.83 21.87 4.29
C LEU A 66 -10.85 23.19 5.03
N LYS A 67 -11.80 23.34 5.98
CA LYS A 67 -11.84 24.50 6.90
C LYS A 67 -10.55 24.62 7.72
N HIS A 68 -9.96 23.48 8.07
CA HIS A 68 -8.70 23.36 8.77
C HIS A 68 -7.79 22.44 7.97
N PRO A 69 -6.96 22.97 7.06
CA PRO A 69 -6.04 22.17 6.26
C PRO A 69 -5.05 21.40 7.13
N ALA A 70 -4.56 20.28 6.62
CA ALA A 70 -3.56 19.48 7.30
C ALA A 70 -2.26 20.28 7.51
N ARG A 71 -1.71 20.17 8.70
CA ARG A 71 -0.37 20.71 9.02
C ARG A 71 0.67 19.69 8.51
N LEU A 72 1.39 20.06 7.47
CA LEU A 72 2.42 19.22 6.85
C LEU A 72 3.78 19.47 7.51
N ASN A 73 4.67 18.46 7.39
CA ASN A 73 6.05 18.53 7.88
C ASN A 73 6.18 18.79 9.41
N VAL A 74 5.16 18.42 10.17
CA VAL A 74 5.21 18.46 11.63
C VAL A 74 5.71 17.12 12.18
N LYS A 75 6.49 17.19 13.24
CA LYS A 75 6.97 16.01 13.97
C LYS A 75 6.12 15.82 15.22
N ILE A 76 5.37 14.73 15.27
CA ILE A 76 4.74 14.26 16.50
C ILE A 76 5.81 13.55 17.32
N GLU A 77 6.12 14.08 18.48
CA GLU A 77 7.19 13.58 19.36
C GLU A 77 6.64 12.54 20.34
N LYS A 78 5.45 12.80 20.85
CA LYS A 78 4.80 11.96 21.85
C LYS A 78 3.30 12.18 21.86
N VAL A 79 2.55 11.13 22.18
CA VAL A 79 1.11 11.19 22.50
C VAL A 79 0.88 10.49 23.82
N THR A 80 0.14 11.15 24.74
CA THR A 80 -0.33 10.55 25.99
C THR A 80 -1.83 10.71 26.13
N ARG A 81 -2.48 9.76 26.78
CA ARG A 81 -3.93 9.69 26.91
C ARG A 81 -4.30 9.58 28.38
N GLU A 82 -4.57 10.72 29.00
CA GLU A 82 -4.80 10.84 30.43
C GLU A 82 -6.04 11.70 30.71
N ASN A 83 -6.75 11.42 31.80
CA ASN A 83 -7.90 12.21 32.28
C ASN A 83 -8.99 12.45 31.23
N GLY A 84 -9.22 11.49 30.31
CA GLY A 84 -10.22 11.61 29.27
C GLY A 84 -9.82 12.58 28.15
N LYS A 85 -8.56 12.95 28.04
CA LYS A 85 -7.98 13.80 26.99
C LYS A 85 -6.81 13.13 26.30
N VAL A 86 -6.49 13.62 25.11
CA VAL A 86 -5.31 13.22 24.33
C VAL A 86 -4.38 14.41 24.24
N GLN A 87 -3.17 14.22 24.73
CA GLN A 87 -2.12 15.24 24.69
C GLN A 87 -1.12 14.88 23.62
N VAL A 88 -0.95 15.75 22.64
CA VAL A 88 -0.04 15.57 21.49
C VAL A 88 1.09 16.58 21.60
N TYR A 89 2.32 16.10 21.61
CA TYR A 89 3.52 16.92 21.64
C TYR A 89 4.03 17.11 20.21
N ILE A 90 4.04 18.36 19.74
CA ILE A 90 4.41 18.74 18.37
C ILE A 90 5.41 19.89 18.47
N ASP A 91 6.61 19.72 17.92
CA ASP A 91 7.66 20.75 17.90
C ASP A 91 7.91 21.36 19.30
N GLY A 92 7.95 20.51 20.33
CA GLY A 92 8.18 20.90 21.73
C GLY A 92 7.00 21.57 22.43
N LYS A 93 5.81 21.61 21.80
CA LYS A 93 4.58 22.15 22.40
C LYS A 93 3.54 21.06 22.61
N MET A 94 2.85 21.12 23.72
CA MET A 94 1.72 20.23 24.01
C MET A 94 0.41 20.88 23.54
N GLU A 95 -0.35 20.11 22.77
CA GLU A 95 -1.72 20.44 22.37
C GLU A 95 -2.66 19.37 22.92
N GLU A 96 -3.83 19.77 23.41
CA GLU A 96 -4.81 18.88 23.99
C GLU A 96 -6.04 18.74 23.10
N TYR A 97 -6.52 17.50 22.97
CA TYR A 97 -7.66 17.13 22.15
C TYR A 97 -8.62 16.20 22.88
N ASP A 98 -9.88 16.18 22.45
CA ASP A 98 -10.91 15.29 22.99
C ASP A 98 -10.73 13.84 22.53
N ALA A 99 -10.24 13.67 21.31
CA ALA A 99 -10.01 12.36 20.68
C ALA A 99 -8.91 12.43 19.63
N ILE A 100 -8.37 11.27 19.25
CA ILE A 100 -7.40 11.13 18.15
C ILE A 100 -7.83 9.98 17.22
N ILE A 101 -7.75 10.22 15.91
CA ILE A 101 -7.87 9.18 14.90
C ILE A 101 -6.48 8.94 14.31
N VAL A 102 -5.96 7.73 14.50
CA VAL A 102 -4.64 7.32 14.00
C VAL A 102 -4.82 6.68 12.63
N THR A 103 -4.22 7.28 11.61
CA THR A 103 -4.24 6.78 10.24
C THR A 103 -2.84 6.40 9.72
N SER A 104 -1.81 6.64 10.53
CA SER A 104 -0.45 6.22 10.26
C SER A 104 -0.25 4.72 10.51
N PRO A 105 0.85 4.11 10.01
CA PRO A 105 1.13 2.70 10.22
C PRO A 105 1.15 2.31 11.71
N LEU A 106 0.19 1.48 12.12
CA LEU A 106 -0.07 1.18 13.54
C LEU A 106 1.06 0.43 14.25
N GLN A 107 1.90 -0.34 13.54
CA GLN A 107 3.03 -1.04 14.15
C GLN A 107 4.06 -0.08 14.76
N TYR A 108 4.14 1.17 14.29
CA TYR A 108 5.03 2.20 14.84
C TYR A 108 4.37 3.06 15.93
N LEU A 109 3.08 2.86 16.18
CA LEU A 109 2.37 3.61 17.21
C LEU A 109 3.05 3.52 18.59
N PRO A 110 3.56 2.36 19.04
CA PRO A 110 4.24 2.26 20.34
C PRO A 110 5.50 3.11 20.48
N ASP A 111 6.06 3.59 19.38
CA ASP A 111 7.31 4.39 19.41
C ASP A 111 7.08 5.82 19.92
N TYR A 112 5.85 6.32 19.80
CA TYR A 112 5.50 7.70 20.17
C TYR A 112 4.18 7.83 20.97
N PHE A 113 3.48 6.72 21.24
CA PHE A 113 2.29 6.65 22.09
C PHE A 113 2.58 5.98 23.44
N ASP A 114 1.77 6.29 24.42
CA ASP A 114 1.62 5.52 25.67
C ASP A 114 0.88 4.19 25.45
N ALA A 115 1.31 3.44 24.45
CA ALA A 115 0.61 2.27 23.95
C ALA A 115 0.40 1.20 25.03
N THR A 116 -0.83 0.73 25.15
CA THR A 116 -1.24 -0.36 26.05
C THR A 116 -0.61 -1.69 25.65
N ALA A 117 -0.59 -2.66 26.55
CA ALA A 117 -0.11 -4.01 26.25
C ALA A 117 -0.90 -4.66 25.08
N LYS A 118 -2.21 -4.40 24.99
CA LYS A 118 -3.07 -4.93 23.92
C LYS A 118 -2.78 -4.29 22.57
N GLU A 119 -2.55 -2.98 22.51
CA GLU A 119 -2.14 -2.29 21.29
C GLU A 119 -0.79 -2.83 20.79
N LYS A 120 0.20 -2.94 21.68
CA LYS A 120 1.51 -3.50 21.34
C LYS A 120 1.40 -4.94 20.82
N GLU A 121 0.59 -5.77 21.45
CA GLU A 121 0.37 -7.15 21.03
C GLU A 121 -0.26 -7.22 19.63
N LEU A 122 -1.32 -6.47 19.38
CA LEU A 122 -2.03 -6.53 18.10
C LEU A 122 -1.23 -5.89 16.96
N PHE A 123 -0.66 -4.74 17.20
CA PHE A 123 0.03 -3.99 16.14
C PHE A 123 1.39 -4.58 15.74
N SER A 124 2.02 -5.35 16.63
CA SER A 124 3.23 -6.10 16.28
C SER A 124 3.00 -7.24 15.28
N LYS A 125 1.73 -7.59 14.99
CA LYS A 125 1.36 -8.66 14.05
C LYS A 125 1.17 -8.15 12.62
N ILE A 126 1.20 -6.83 12.42
CA ILE A 126 1.07 -6.21 11.10
C ILE A 126 2.37 -6.38 10.35
N ASP A 127 2.29 -6.94 9.15
CA ASP A 127 3.41 -7.01 8.20
C ASP A 127 3.10 -6.20 6.94
N TYR A 128 4.12 -6.04 6.10
CA TYR A 128 4.10 -5.24 4.88
C TYR A 128 4.82 -5.95 3.76
N GLU A 129 4.33 -5.76 2.56
CA GLU A 129 5.07 -6.11 1.37
C GLU A 129 6.25 -5.14 1.13
N ARG A 130 7.38 -5.67 0.70
CA ARG A 130 8.53 -4.89 0.25
C ARG A 130 8.39 -4.67 -1.26
N TYR A 131 7.59 -3.68 -1.61
CA TYR A 131 7.21 -3.39 -2.99
C TYR A 131 7.98 -2.17 -3.50
N ASP A 132 8.95 -2.41 -4.37
CA ASP A 132 9.81 -1.35 -4.86
C ASP A 132 9.34 -0.86 -6.21
N VAL A 133 9.48 0.45 -6.40
CA VAL A 133 9.14 1.13 -7.64
C VAL A 133 10.36 1.86 -8.16
N THR A 134 10.68 1.64 -9.44
CA THR A 134 11.64 2.49 -10.15
C THR A 134 10.97 3.15 -11.35
N ALA A 135 11.28 4.41 -11.60
CA ALA A 135 10.87 5.12 -12.80
C ALA A 135 12.12 5.46 -13.62
N ILE A 136 12.09 5.08 -14.87
CA ILE A 136 13.22 5.19 -15.79
C ILE A 136 12.82 5.89 -17.08
N THR A 137 13.76 6.59 -17.70
CA THR A 137 13.66 6.97 -19.11
C THR A 137 14.36 5.93 -19.98
N ILE A 138 13.92 5.77 -21.21
CA ILE A 138 14.45 4.77 -22.13
C ILE A 138 15.12 5.43 -23.34
N LYS A 139 16.10 4.76 -23.91
CA LYS A 139 16.83 5.25 -25.08
C LYS A 139 15.95 5.31 -26.31
N LYS A 140 16.18 6.29 -27.16
CA LYS A 140 15.47 6.42 -28.43
C LYS A 140 15.65 5.17 -29.28
N GLY A 141 14.54 4.64 -29.78
CA GLY A 141 14.52 3.42 -30.61
C GLY A 141 14.38 2.13 -29.79
N SER A 142 14.35 2.20 -28.46
CA SER A 142 14.02 1.08 -27.61
C SER A 142 12.53 0.71 -27.72
N TYR A 143 12.17 -0.48 -27.21
CA TYR A 143 10.78 -0.91 -27.13
C TYR A 143 9.97 -0.03 -26.17
N TYR A 144 8.76 0.36 -26.60
CA TYR A 144 7.80 1.09 -25.80
C TYR A 144 6.54 0.24 -25.62
N PRO A 145 6.15 -0.10 -24.39
CA PRO A 145 4.84 -0.74 -24.17
C PRO A 145 3.73 0.26 -24.51
N GLU A 146 2.62 -0.22 -25.01
CA GLU A 146 1.49 0.67 -25.32
C GLU A 146 0.87 1.27 -24.06
N MET A 147 0.74 0.48 -23.00
CA MET A 147 0.18 0.89 -21.72
C MET A 147 0.86 0.18 -20.56
N SER A 148 0.78 -1.14 -20.51
CA SER A 148 1.39 -1.97 -19.49
C SER A 148 1.82 -3.32 -20.07
N SER A 149 2.87 -3.88 -19.52
CA SER A 149 3.33 -5.23 -19.84
C SER A 149 3.47 -6.04 -18.57
N TYR A 150 2.73 -7.14 -18.48
CA TYR A 150 2.74 -8.07 -17.36
C TYR A 150 3.57 -9.29 -17.71
N ILE A 151 4.48 -9.68 -16.80
CA ILE A 151 5.36 -10.85 -16.96
C ILE A 151 4.88 -11.92 -15.98
N PHE A 152 3.95 -12.75 -16.42
CA PHE A 152 3.26 -13.73 -15.58
C PHE A 152 4.22 -14.72 -14.92
N ASP A 153 5.27 -15.18 -15.61
CA ASP A 153 6.27 -16.09 -15.05
C ASP A 153 6.99 -15.49 -13.83
N ASN A 154 7.11 -14.17 -13.77
CA ASN A 154 7.76 -13.47 -12.67
C ASN A 154 6.84 -13.21 -11.44
N MET A 155 5.55 -13.58 -11.54
CA MET A 155 4.59 -13.41 -10.45
C MET A 155 4.50 -14.64 -9.53
N GLN A 156 5.48 -15.53 -9.59
CA GLN A 156 5.57 -16.70 -8.74
C GLN A 156 6.62 -16.49 -7.65
N PRO A 157 6.46 -17.06 -6.44
CA PRO A 157 7.41 -16.89 -5.35
C PRO A 157 8.84 -17.30 -5.70
N GLU A 158 9.02 -18.27 -6.61
CA GLU A 158 10.33 -18.74 -7.08
C GLU A 158 11.06 -17.70 -7.94
N ARG A 159 10.33 -16.70 -8.42
CA ARG A 159 10.84 -15.57 -9.21
C ARG A 159 10.87 -14.25 -8.44
N LEU A 160 10.89 -14.32 -7.12
CA LEU A 160 10.99 -13.16 -6.24
C LEU A 160 12.16 -12.24 -6.65
N GLY A 161 11.93 -10.94 -6.64
CA GLY A 161 12.90 -9.92 -7.05
C GLY A 161 12.93 -9.60 -8.55
N HIS A 162 12.30 -10.43 -9.38
CA HIS A 162 12.11 -10.15 -10.80
C HIS A 162 11.00 -9.13 -11.03
N MET A 163 11.09 -8.40 -12.14
CA MET A 163 10.09 -7.43 -12.53
C MET A 163 8.80 -8.12 -12.97
N MET A 164 7.71 -7.80 -12.28
CA MET A 164 6.39 -8.39 -12.56
C MET A 164 5.60 -7.61 -13.61
N VAL A 165 5.78 -6.30 -13.61
CA VAL A 165 5.06 -5.41 -14.51
C VAL A 165 5.86 -4.14 -14.76
N PHE A 166 5.68 -3.55 -15.94
CA PHE A 166 6.13 -2.21 -16.21
C PHE A 166 5.08 -1.41 -16.98
N TYR A 167 4.98 -0.12 -16.68
CA TYR A 167 3.98 0.79 -17.25
C TYR A 167 4.62 1.96 -17.95
N LEU A 168 4.08 2.29 -19.14
CA LEU A 168 4.22 3.60 -19.74
C LEU A 168 3.04 4.48 -19.25
N ARG A 169 3.30 5.39 -18.31
CA ARG A 169 2.25 6.16 -17.66
C ARG A 169 1.61 7.24 -18.55
N TRP A 170 2.45 7.95 -19.31
CA TRP A 170 2.03 9.08 -20.14
C TRP A 170 2.54 8.90 -21.56
N LYS A 171 1.70 8.36 -22.41
CA LYS A 171 2.07 7.97 -23.78
C LYS A 171 2.49 9.15 -24.67
N ASN A 172 1.98 10.33 -24.42
CA ASN A 172 2.18 11.52 -25.26
C ASN A 172 3.25 12.50 -24.75
N GLU A 173 3.94 12.15 -23.66
CA GLU A 173 4.97 12.99 -23.09
C GLU A 173 6.31 12.84 -23.84
N PRO A 174 7.07 13.95 -24.06
CA PRO A 174 8.34 13.91 -24.78
C PRO A 174 9.40 13.03 -24.11
N ASN A 175 9.37 12.99 -22.76
CA ASN A 175 10.28 12.18 -21.94
C ASN A 175 9.49 11.02 -21.34
N GLN A 176 9.25 10.00 -22.14
CA GLN A 176 8.49 8.85 -21.70
C GLN A 176 9.16 8.14 -20.51
N VAL A 177 8.42 8.03 -19.43
CA VAL A 177 8.86 7.39 -18.20
C VAL A 177 8.15 6.05 -18.05
N ILE A 178 8.94 4.99 -17.90
CA ILE A 178 8.45 3.66 -17.56
C ILE A 178 8.61 3.45 -16.07
N SER A 179 7.54 3.02 -15.40
CA SER A 179 7.60 2.56 -14.02
C SER A 179 7.70 1.04 -13.98
N THR A 180 8.60 0.50 -13.17
CA THR A 180 8.77 -0.94 -12.92
C THR A 180 8.46 -1.29 -11.49
N TYR A 181 8.03 -2.52 -11.25
CA TYR A 181 7.56 -2.97 -9.95
C TYR A 181 8.08 -4.37 -9.63
N ILE A 182 8.59 -4.52 -8.40
CA ILE A 182 9.12 -5.79 -7.87
C ILE A 182 8.68 -6.02 -6.43
N LEU A 183 8.53 -7.30 -6.05
CA LEU A 183 8.43 -7.74 -4.66
C LEU A 183 9.75 -8.34 -4.20
N ARG A 184 10.15 -8.10 -2.94
CA ARG A 184 11.43 -8.58 -2.38
C ARG A 184 11.29 -9.45 -1.14
N ASN A 185 10.07 -9.63 -0.65
CA ASN A 185 9.77 -10.48 0.51
C ASN A 185 8.77 -11.57 0.16
N HIS A 186 8.79 -12.63 0.95
CA HIS A 186 7.81 -13.70 0.91
C HIS A 186 7.67 -14.28 2.32
N LYS A 187 6.43 -14.52 2.76
CA LYS A 187 6.08 -15.02 4.10
C LYS A 187 6.74 -14.22 5.22
N GLY A 188 6.63 -12.89 5.13
CA GLY A 188 7.14 -11.94 6.10
C GLY A 188 8.66 -11.80 6.14
N LYS A 189 9.38 -12.40 5.20
CA LYS A 189 10.85 -12.34 5.17
C LYS A 189 11.34 -11.63 3.91
N GLU A 190 12.14 -10.59 4.09
CA GLU A 190 12.88 -9.99 2.99
C GLU A 190 13.99 -10.97 2.57
N LEU A 191 13.87 -11.50 1.35
CA LEU A 191 14.77 -12.55 0.82
C LEU A 191 15.73 -11.98 -0.24
N ILE A 192 15.38 -10.84 -0.83
CA ILE A 192 16.18 -10.15 -1.84
C ILE A 192 16.43 -8.73 -1.34
N ASP A 193 17.69 -8.29 -1.33
CA ASP A 193 18.00 -6.89 -1.02
C ASP A 193 17.63 -5.97 -2.20
N TYR A 194 17.51 -4.69 -1.91
CA TYR A 194 17.04 -3.69 -2.88
C TYR A 194 17.91 -3.61 -4.14
N GLU A 195 19.23 -3.56 -3.98
CA GLU A 195 20.14 -3.40 -5.12
C GLU A 195 20.15 -4.63 -6.02
N THR A 196 20.04 -5.81 -5.42
CA THR A 196 19.91 -7.08 -6.15
C THR A 196 18.60 -7.10 -6.93
N GLY A 197 17.46 -6.78 -6.31
CA GLY A 197 16.17 -6.76 -6.98
C GLY A 197 16.11 -5.72 -8.10
N LYS A 198 16.64 -4.52 -7.88
CA LYS A 198 16.76 -3.48 -8.91
C LYS A 198 17.58 -3.96 -10.11
N LYS A 199 18.71 -4.61 -9.87
CA LYS A 199 19.55 -5.17 -10.93
C LYS A 199 18.81 -6.24 -11.74
N MET A 200 18.11 -7.16 -11.04
CA MET A 200 17.29 -8.19 -11.69
C MET A 200 16.21 -7.57 -12.58
N ALA A 201 15.46 -6.59 -12.06
CA ALA A 201 14.43 -5.89 -12.84
C ALA A 201 14.98 -5.19 -14.08
N TRP A 202 16.17 -4.63 -14.02
CA TRP A 202 16.80 -3.99 -15.15
C TRP A 202 17.33 -4.99 -16.20
N GLU A 203 17.75 -6.17 -15.78
CA GLU A 203 18.08 -7.28 -16.66
C GLU A 203 16.82 -7.81 -17.36
N ASP A 204 15.70 -7.93 -16.64
CA ASP A 204 14.40 -8.29 -17.21
C ASP A 204 13.93 -7.27 -18.27
N LEU A 205 14.06 -5.97 -18.01
CA LEU A 205 13.74 -4.92 -18.97
C LEU A 205 14.55 -5.07 -20.27
N LYS A 206 15.84 -5.34 -20.17
CA LYS A 206 16.69 -5.57 -21.36
C LYS A 206 16.21 -6.78 -22.16
N THR A 207 15.81 -7.85 -21.46
CA THR A 207 15.24 -9.04 -22.11
C THR A 207 13.94 -8.73 -22.84
N CYS A 208 13.15 -7.77 -22.33
CA CYS A 208 11.96 -7.24 -23.00
C CYS A 208 12.27 -6.23 -24.12
N GLY A 209 13.54 -5.98 -24.47
CA GLY A 209 13.93 -5.03 -25.50
C GLY A 209 13.93 -3.57 -25.06
N VAL A 210 13.92 -3.32 -23.76
CA VAL A 210 13.93 -1.96 -23.18
C VAL A 210 15.37 -1.58 -22.79
N ASP A 211 15.93 -0.58 -23.47
CA ASP A 211 17.23 0.00 -23.12
C ASP A 211 17.05 1.20 -22.21
N ILE A 212 17.55 1.07 -21.00
CA ILE A 212 17.48 2.13 -19.97
C ILE A 212 18.45 3.27 -20.35
N ASP A 213 17.94 4.50 -20.35
CA ASP A 213 18.77 5.71 -20.44
C ASP A 213 19.22 6.15 -19.03
N LYS A 214 18.26 6.43 -18.14
CA LYS A 214 18.54 6.78 -16.75
C LYS A 214 17.38 6.44 -15.81
N CYS A 215 17.69 6.19 -14.55
CA CYS A 215 16.71 6.17 -13.46
C CYS A 215 16.41 7.61 -13.03
N VAL A 216 15.14 7.99 -13.02
CA VAL A 216 14.69 9.34 -12.64
C VAL A 216 14.05 9.37 -11.26
N TYR A 217 13.57 8.23 -10.79
CA TYR A 217 13.01 8.06 -9.46
C TYR A 217 13.11 6.61 -9.02
N GLU A 218 13.36 6.40 -7.73
CA GLU A 218 13.34 5.08 -7.10
C GLU A 218 12.85 5.18 -5.67
N ARG A 219 12.06 4.21 -5.23
CA ARG A 219 11.58 4.14 -3.86
C ARG A 219 11.31 2.72 -3.41
N LYS A 220 11.70 2.45 -2.17
CA LYS A 220 11.33 1.27 -1.40
C LYS A 220 10.03 1.59 -0.67
N TRP A 221 9.03 0.76 -0.84
CA TRP A 221 7.78 0.89 -0.13
C TRP A 221 7.58 -0.24 0.85
N TYR A 222 7.14 0.10 2.06
CA TYR A 222 6.42 -0.80 2.93
C TYR A 222 4.95 -0.65 2.54
N TYR A 223 4.47 -1.58 1.75
CA TYR A 223 3.20 -1.50 1.06
C TYR A 223 2.24 -2.57 1.55
N PHE A 224 0.94 -2.34 1.43
CA PHE A 224 -0.09 -3.29 1.80
C PHE A 224 0.09 -3.83 3.23
N PRO A 225 -0.26 -3.04 4.27
CA PRO A 225 -0.32 -3.54 5.64
C PRO A 225 -1.37 -4.66 5.73
N HIS A 226 -0.96 -5.80 6.28
CA HIS A 226 -1.84 -6.98 6.42
C HIS A 226 -1.45 -7.79 7.64
N VAL A 227 -2.30 -8.74 8.01
CA VAL A 227 -1.98 -9.79 8.97
C VAL A 227 -2.07 -11.14 8.30
N PHE A 228 -1.20 -12.08 8.68
CA PHE A 228 -1.20 -13.43 8.12
C PHE A 228 -2.41 -14.24 8.57
N GLU A 229 -2.68 -15.34 7.86
CA GLU A 229 -3.85 -16.22 8.04
C GLU A 229 -4.13 -16.57 9.51
N LYS A 230 -3.09 -16.90 10.28
CA LYS A 230 -3.22 -17.26 11.70
C LYS A 230 -3.84 -16.13 12.53
N ASP A 231 -3.38 -14.92 12.36
CA ASP A 231 -3.85 -13.76 13.13
C ASP A 231 -5.19 -13.25 12.58
N TYR A 232 -5.38 -13.33 11.26
CA TYR A 232 -6.66 -13.07 10.62
C TYR A 232 -7.76 -14.00 11.17
N ALA A 233 -7.53 -15.32 11.13
CA ALA A 233 -8.46 -16.33 11.64
C ALA A 233 -8.69 -16.25 13.15
N ALA A 234 -7.72 -15.72 13.89
CA ALA A 234 -7.86 -15.43 15.32
C ALA A 234 -8.69 -14.18 15.62
N GLY A 235 -9.29 -13.53 14.60
CA GLY A 235 -10.15 -12.35 14.75
C GLY A 235 -9.37 -11.08 15.07
N TRP A 236 -8.24 -10.86 14.41
CA TRP A 236 -7.42 -9.66 14.63
C TRP A 236 -8.22 -8.38 14.39
N TYR A 237 -8.97 -8.30 13.28
CA TYR A 237 -9.80 -7.13 12.95
C TYR A 237 -10.88 -6.86 13.99
N ASP A 238 -11.60 -7.90 14.44
CA ASP A 238 -12.62 -7.77 15.48
C ASP A 238 -12.04 -7.23 16.79
N LYS A 239 -10.81 -7.66 17.12
CA LYS A 239 -10.11 -7.20 18.33
C LYS A 239 -9.71 -5.73 18.24
N VAL A 240 -9.29 -5.26 17.06
CA VAL A 240 -8.96 -3.84 16.85
C VAL A 240 -10.23 -3.00 16.80
N GLU A 241 -11.29 -3.45 16.12
CA GLU A 241 -12.59 -2.78 16.12
C GLU A 241 -13.17 -2.64 17.55
N ALA A 242 -13.01 -3.65 18.38
CA ALA A 242 -13.44 -3.59 19.79
C ALA A 242 -12.61 -2.60 20.66
N MET A 243 -11.52 -2.07 20.13
CA MET A 243 -10.72 -1.04 20.80
C MET A 243 -11.09 0.39 20.36
N GLN A 244 -11.94 0.55 19.34
CA GLN A 244 -12.34 1.87 18.87
C GLN A 244 -12.97 2.69 20.02
N GLY A 245 -12.47 3.91 20.23
CA GLY A 245 -12.87 4.80 21.32
C GLY A 245 -12.18 4.57 22.67
N ASN A 246 -11.46 3.48 22.85
CA ASN A 246 -10.72 3.25 24.10
C ASN A 246 -9.62 4.33 24.26
N LEU A 247 -9.55 4.94 25.43
CA LEU A 247 -8.64 6.06 25.70
C LEU A 247 -8.79 7.20 24.66
N ASN A 248 -10.02 7.43 24.18
CA ASN A 248 -10.35 8.43 23.16
C ASN A 248 -9.54 8.27 21.85
N THR A 249 -9.16 7.03 21.53
CA THR A 249 -8.33 6.72 20.35
C THR A 249 -9.13 5.86 19.37
N TYR A 250 -9.03 6.23 18.11
CA TYR A 250 -9.65 5.52 17.00
C TYR A 250 -8.59 5.16 15.96
N TYR A 251 -8.74 4.02 15.30
CA TYR A 251 -7.80 3.49 14.31
C TYR A 251 -8.47 3.43 12.96
N ALA A 252 -7.83 4.01 11.96
CA ALA A 252 -8.28 4.04 10.58
C ALA A 252 -7.08 3.86 9.63
N GLY A 253 -7.32 4.09 8.35
CA GLY A 253 -6.29 3.98 7.33
C GLY A 253 -6.24 2.60 6.70
N GLU A 254 -5.21 2.38 5.92
CA GLU A 254 -5.05 1.24 5.01
C GLU A 254 -5.24 -0.13 5.68
N ILE A 255 -4.64 -0.35 6.86
CA ILE A 255 -4.75 -1.64 7.57
C ILE A 255 -6.19 -1.96 7.99
N MET A 256 -7.01 -0.96 8.28
CA MET A 256 -8.39 -1.14 8.75
C MET A 256 -9.41 -1.27 7.61
N SER A 257 -9.02 -0.94 6.40
CA SER A 257 -9.88 -0.96 5.22
C SER A 257 -9.46 -1.99 4.19
N PHE A 258 -8.54 -1.63 3.39
CA PHE A 258 -7.76 -2.33 2.37
C PHE A 258 -6.83 -1.27 1.74
N GLY A 259 -5.82 -1.72 0.97
CA GLY A 259 -4.81 -0.85 0.37
C GLY A 259 -5.26 -0.03 -0.86
N ASP A 260 -6.53 0.34 -0.97
CA ASP A 260 -7.02 1.24 -2.02
C ASP A 260 -7.72 2.49 -1.45
N MET A 261 -7.91 3.48 -2.32
CA MET A 261 -8.45 4.78 -1.90
C MET A 261 -9.95 4.70 -1.55
N GLU A 262 -10.73 3.94 -2.32
CA GLU A 262 -12.17 3.86 -2.13
C GLU A 262 -12.50 3.22 -0.79
N GLU A 263 -11.95 2.06 -0.52
CA GLU A 263 -12.15 1.33 0.72
C GLU A 263 -11.69 2.15 1.94
N THR A 264 -10.55 2.85 1.82
CA THR A 264 -10.06 3.73 2.89
C THR A 264 -11.01 4.89 3.16
N VAL A 265 -11.58 5.51 2.13
CA VAL A 265 -12.57 6.59 2.27
C VAL A 265 -13.88 6.07 2.86
N GLN A 266 -14.37 4.92 2.39
CA GLN A 266 -15.62 4.33 2.91
C GLN A 266 -15.49 3.96 4.37
N TYR A 267 -14.41 3.27 4.76
CA TYR A 267 -14.16 2.95 6.16
C TYR A 267 -14.08 4.20 7.03
N SER A 268 -13.38 5.23 6.58
CA SER A 268 -13.24 6.50 7.32
C SER A 268 -14.58 7.21 7.51
N LYS A 269 -15.43 7.23 6.49
CA LYS A 269 -16.81 7.77 6.59
C LYS A 269 -17.65 7.00 7.59
N ASP A 270 -17.59 5.67 7.54
CA ASP A 270 -18.31 4.81 8.47
C ASP A 270 -17.82 5.00 9.91
N LEU A 271 -16.52 5.08 10.13
CA LEU A 271 -15.93 5.36 11.44
C LEU A 271 -16.46 6.70 12.00
N VAL A 272 -16.43 7.76 11.21
CA VAL A 272 -16.93 9.08 11.63
C VAL A 272 -18.42 9.01 11.92
N ALA A 273 -19.22 8.36 11.09
CA ALA A 273 -20.67 8.25 11.32
C ALA A 273 -21.03 7.43 12.56
N ARG A 274 -20.17 6.48 12.98
CA ARG A 274 -20.42 5.65 14.19
C ARG A 274 -20.05 6.36 15.50
N TYR A 275 -19.04 7.23 15.46
CA TYR A 275 -18.44 7.73 16.71
C TYR A 275 -18.47 9.25 16.87
N PHE A 276 -18.75 10.00 15.81
CA PHE A 276 -18.76 11.48 15.81
C PHE A 276 -20.00 12.06 15.12
#